data_d23d673f0919ac07c2c5ea179cfbd21c
#
_entry.id   d23d673f0919ac07c2c5ea179cfbd21c
#
_cell.length_a   1.000
_cell.length_b   1.000
_cell.length_c   1.000
_cell.angle_alpha   90.00
_cell.angle_beta   90.00
_cell.angle_gamma   90.00
#
_symmetry.space_group_name_H-M   'P 1'
#
loop_
_entity.id
_entity.type
_entity.pdbx_description
1 polymer ?
#
loop_
_entity_poly.entity_id
_entity_poly.type
_entity_poly.pdbx_seq_one_letter_code
_entity_poly.pdbx_strand_id
1 'polypeptide(L)'
;PDPQKRLFISQEVCEGCGDCSTQSNCLSVVPKETPLGRKRGIDQSACNKDYSCVEGFCPSFVTVHGGGVKRAGMTEVPMELLQAIPAPKFPSVDHDWSVLIAGVGGTGVVTIGAVLGMAAHLENKGAAVFDMTGVSQKNGAVYSHLKIIEDPDTMSSADVGLGEADLLLGCDLVASVAPVAVRTIDPNRTRVVVNETLTATPQFQSSPNMNLEGGLLLKGLQDHSGVNQVSSVAATRIALSLTGDTIGANTFMIGYALQLGGLPLSVESVERAIELNGVAVQFNIHAFRLGRLAASNPDAL
;
A
#
# COMPACT_ATOMS: atom_id res chain seq x y z
N PRO A 1 4.89 0.61 -25.24
CA PRO A 1 5.11 2.06 -25.17
C PRO A 1 3.89 2.74 -24.60
N ASP A 2 4.09 3.72 -23.72
CA ASP A 2 3.02 4.50 -23.12
C ASP A 2 2.32 5.33 -24.22
N PRO A 3 0.99 5.25 -24.39
CA PRO A 3 0.31 6.00 -25.43
C PRO A 3 0.42 7.51 -25.21
N GLN A 4 0.58 8.24 -26.30
CA GLN A 4 0.70 9.71 -26.28
C GLN A 4 -0.61 10.44 -25.96
N LYS A 5 -1.70 9.68 -25.79
CA LYS A 5 -3.03 10.20 -25.45
C LYS A 5 -3.35 9.92 -23.99
N ARG A 6 -3.79 10.93 -23.25
CA ARG A 6 -4.27 10.80 -21.88
C ARG A 6 -5.59 11.52 -21.70
N LEU A 7 -6.42 11.00 -20.81
CA LEU A 7 -7.68 11.62 -20.45
C LEU A 7 -7.57 12.31 -19.09
N PHE A 8 -8.23 13.43 -18.99
CA PHE A 8 -8.36 14.20 -17.77
C PHE A 8 -9.84 14.61 -17.58
N ILE A 9 -10.31 14.69 -16.34
CA ILE A 9 -11.64 15.21 -16.02
C ILE A 9 -11.47 16.59 -15.40
N SER A 10 -12.00 17.62 -16.08
CA SER A 10 -12.06 18.96 -15.51
C SER A 10 -13.04 19.00 -14.35
N GLN A 11 -12.53 19.32 -13.15
CA GLN A 11 -13.35 19.39 -11.94
C GLN A 11 -14.27 20.59 -11.93
N GLU A 12 -13.93 21.63 -12.68
CA GLU A 12 -14.76 22.83 -12.81
C GLU A 12 -16.04 22.55 -13.63
N VAL A 13 -15.95 21.60 -14.57
CA VAL A 13 -17.07 21.20 -15.45
C VAL A 13 -17.78 19.95 -14.92
N CYS A 14 -17.09 19.08 -14.18
CA CYS A 14 -17.65 17.84 -13.67
C CYS A 14 -18.75 18.11 -12.64
N GLU A 15 -19.94 17.55 -12.86
CA GLU A 15 -21.07 17.63 -11.93
C GLU A 15 -21.05 16.53 -10.85
N GLY A 16 -20.13 15.57 -10.93
CA GLY A 16 -20.02 14.49 -9.96
C GLY A 16 -21.06 13.38 -10.10
N CYS A 17 -21.84 13.36 -11.19
CA CYS A 17 -22.94 12.39 -11.41
C CYS A 17 -22.51 10.92 -11.35
N GLY A 18 -21.25 10.59 -11.65
CA GLY A 18 -20.72 9.22 -11.62
C GLY A 18 -21.03 8.38 -12.85
N ASP A 19 -21.69 8.93 -13.86
CA ASP A 19 -22.05 8.18 -15.07
C ASP A 19 -20.86 7.55 -15.79
N CYS A 20 -19.75 8.28 -15.88
CA CYS A 20 -18.50 7.77 -16.44
C CYS A 20 -17.97 6.51 -15.71
N SER A 21 -18.16 6.41 -14.41
CA SER A 21 -17.81 5.23 -13.63
C SER A 21 -18.76 4.06 -13.90
N THR A 22 -20.06 4.34 -13.90
CA THR A 22 -21.10 3.33 -14.10
C THR A 22 -21.01 2.71 -15.48
N GLN A 23 -20.75 3.51 -16.52
CA GLN A 23 -20.68 3.01 -17.89
C GLN A 23 -19.40 2.24 -18.19
N SER A 24 -18.27 2.70 -17.67
CA SER A 24 -16.97 2.08 -17.96
C SER A 24 -16.58 0.97 -16.99
N ASN A 25 -17.18 0.91 -15.80
CA ASN A 25 -16.69 0.12 -14.68
C ASN A 25 -15.17 0.34 -14.42
N CYS A 26 -14.67 1.52 -14.76
CA CYS A 26 -13.25 1.85 -14.69
C CYS A 26 -12.88 2.28 -13.28
N LEU A 27 -12.04 1.50 -12.63
CA LEU A 27 -11.57 1.76 -11.26
C LEU A 27 -10.55 2.90 -11.17
N SER A 28 -10.03 3.34 -12.31
CA SER A 28 -9.18 4.54 -12.36
C SER A 28 -9.98 5.85 -12.32
N VAL A 29 -11.30 5.80 -12.50
CA VAL A 29 -12.18 6.94 -12.26
C VAL A 29 -12.50 6.98 -10.78
N VAL A 30 -11.84 7.91 -10.07
CA VAL A 30 -11.87 8.01 -8.61
C VAL A 30 -12.68 9.24 -8.14
N PRO A 31 -13.27 9.19 -6.94
CA PRO A 31 -13.87 10.35 -6.33
C PRO A 31 -12.81 11.40 -5.99
N LYS A 32 -13.17 12.66 -6.09
CA LYS A 32 -12.33 13.79 -5.68
C LYS A 32 -13.17 14.81 -4.93
N GLU A 33 -12.87 14.98 -3.66
CA GLU A 33 -13.53 15.97 -2.84
C GLU A 33 -13.03 17.37 -3.23
N THR A 34 -13.94 18.29 -3.45
CA THR A 34 -13.64 19.69 -3.78
C THR A 34 -14.54 20.62 -2.97
N PRO A 35 -14.21 21.94 -2.87
CA PRO A 35 -15.10 22.91 -2.24
C PRO A 35 -16.50 22.99 -2.86
N LEU A 36 -16.63 22.55 -4.13
CA LEU A 36 -17.89 22.49 -4.88
C LEU A 36 -18.55 21.10 -4.83
N GLY A 37 -18.23 20.29 -3.83
CA GLY A 37 -18.73 18.93 -3.65
C GLY A 37 -17.85 17.87 -4.34
N ARG A 38 -18.30 16.62 -4.26
CA ARG A 38 -17.58 15.46 -4.80
C ARG A 38 -17.62 15.45 -6.33
N LYS A 39 -16.45 15.46 -6.93
CA LYS A 39 -16.21 15.39 -8.37
C LYS A 39 -15.60 14.03 -8.74
N ARG A 40 -15.22 13.87 -10.01
CA ARG A 40 -14.48 12.71 -10.50
C ARG A 40 -13.11 13.14 -11.01
N GLY A 41 -12.13 12.26 -10.86
CA GLY A 41 -10.80 12.40 -11.43
C GLY A 41 -10.35 11.08 -12.03
N ILE A 42 -9.28 11.11 -12.83
CA ILE A 42 -8.65 9.89 -13.33
C ILE A 42 -7.33 9.72 -12.61
N ASP A 43 -7.19 8.62 -11.88
CA ASP A 43 -5.88 8.18 -11.39
C ASP A 43 -5.04 7.71 -12.58
N GLN A 44 -4.06 8.53 -12.94
CA GLN A 44 -3.21 8.29 -14.08
C GLN A 44 -2.25 7.10 -13.86
N SER A 45 -1.95 6.75 -12.62
CA SER A 45 -1.09 5.62 -12.26
C SER A 45 -1.83 4.28 -12.42
N ALA A 46 -3.13 4.26 -12.12
CA ALA A 46 -3.99 3.08 -12.24
C ALA A 46 -4.65 2.96 -13.63
N CYS A 47 -4.57 3.98 -14.48
CA CYS A 47 -5.25 4.00 -15.78
C CYS A 47 -4.56 3.07 -16.79
N ASN A 48 -5.30 2.08 -17.32
CA ASN A 48 -4.83 1.17 -18.38
C ASN A 48 -4.94 1.77 -19.79
N LYS A 49 -5.54 2.98 -19.93
CA LYS A 49 -5.65 3.74 -21.18
C LYS A 49 -6.44 3.03 -22.29
N ASP A 50 -7.47 2.26 -21.90
CA ASP A 50 -8.45 1.70 -22.82
C ASP A 50 -9.51 2.71 -23.29
N TYR A 51 -9.61 3.84 -22.58
CA TYR A 51 -10.50 4.96 -22.89
C TYR A 51 -12.02 4.65 -22.81
N SER A 52 -12.40 3.53 -22.23
CA SER A 52 -13.82 3.14 -22.06
C SER A 52 -14.64 4.19 -21.29
N CYS A 53 -14.00 4.97 -20.44
CA CYS A 53 -14.67 6.01 -19.66
C CYS A 53 -15.22 7.20 -20.49
N VAL A 54 -14.85 7.34 -21.76
CA VAL A 54 -15.36 8.40 -22.67
C VAL A 54 -16.32 7.87 -23.74
N GLU A 55 -16.77 6.63 -23.64
CA GLU A 55 -17.78 6.10 -24.57
C GLU A 55 -19.17 6.76 -24.40
N GLY A 56 -19.43 7.36 -23.24
CA GLY A 56 -20.56 8.24 -22.99
C GLY A 56 -20.27 9.69 -23.37
N PHE A 57 -21.34 10.50 -23.51
CA PHE A 57 -21.21 11.93 -23.72
C PHE A 57 -21.04 12.66 -22.38
N CYS A 58 -19.83 13.18 -22.11
CA CYS A 58 -19.57 13.98 -20.93
C CYS A 58 -18.64 15.17 -21.25
N PRO A 59 -19.10 16.44 -21.07
CA PRO A 59 -18.34 17.62 -21.44
C PRO A 59 -17.12 17.88 -20.52
N SER A 60 -17.00 17.20 -19.38
CA SER A 60 -15.89 17.38 -18.46
C SER A 60 -14.62 16.62 -18.87
N PHE A 61 -14.69 15.69 -19.83
CA PHE A 61 -13.50 15.00 -20.30
C PHE A 61 -12.66 15.89 -21.23
N VAL A 62 -11.38 15.93 -20.95
CA VAL A 62 -10.35 16.60 -21.73
C VAL A 62 -9.33 15.58 -22.21
N THR A 63 -9.05 15.57 -23.50
CA THR A 63 -8.00 14.73 -24.09
C THR A 63 -6.70 15.54 -24.20
N VAL A 64 -5.63 15.02 -23.62
CA VAL A 64 -4.28 15.59 -23.72
C VAL A 64 -3.47 14.73 -24.67
N HIS A 65 -2.92 15.35 -25.71
CA HIS A 65 -2.03 14.69 -26.68
C HIS A 65 -0.59 15.14 -26.48
N GLY A 66 0.37 14.21 -26.63
CA GLY A 66 1.80 14.50 -26.55
C GLY A 66 2.33 14.85 -25.17
N GLY A 67 1.48 14.77 -24.14
CA GLY A 67 1.84 15.04 -22.75
C GLY A 67 2.21 13.77 -21.98
N GLY A 68 3.14 13.90 -21.03
CA GLY A 68 3.43 12.89 -20.01
C GLY A 68 2.92 13.34 -18.63
N VAL A 69 2.84 12.40 -17.69
CA VAL A 69 2.63 12.76 -16.27
C VAL A 69 3.88 13.51 -15.81
N LYS A 70 3.68 14.74 -15.30
CA LYS A 70 4.77 15.47 -14.67
C LYS A 70 5.10 14.74 -13.36
N ARG A 71 6.22 14.05 -13.34
CA ARG A 71 6.76 13.48 -12.10
C ARG A 71 7.39 14.63 -11.33
N ALA A 72 6.95 14.86 -10.11
CA ALA A 72 7.73 15.63 -9.16
C ALA A 72 9.07 14.88 -9.00
N GLY A 73 10.20 15.59 -9.06
CA GLY A 73 11.48 14.98 -8.71
C GLY A 73 11.45 14.48 -7.27
N MET A 74 12.30 13.51 -6.96
CA MET A 74 12.50 13.12 -5.56
C MET A 74 12.95 14.35 -4.76
N THR A 75 12.25 14.63 -3.67
CA THR A 75 12.68 15.65 -2.72
C THR A 75 13.92 15.12 -1.99
N GLU A 76 15.01 15.85 -2.05
CA GLU A 76 16.21 15.50 -1.30
C GLU A 76 15.92 15.69 0.20
N VAL A 77 15.88 14.58 0.92
CA VAL A 77 15.88 14.60 2.38
C VAL A 77 17.33 14.70 2.84
N PRO A 78 17.67 15.61 3.76
CA PRO A 78 19.03 15.76 4.25
C PRO A 78 19.62 14.42 4.71
N MET A 79 20.82 14.11 4.23
CA MET A 79 21.48 12.83 4.53
C MET A 79 21.66 12.63 6.03
N GLU A 80 21.86 13.71 6.78
CA GLU A 80 22.01 13.73 8.23
C GLU A 80 20.77 13.15 8.92
N LEU A 81 19.56 13.44 8.42
CA LEU A 81 18.32 12.90 8.97
C LEU A 81 18.22 11.39 8.73
N LEU A 82 18.63 10.92 7.55
CA LEU A 82 18.61 9.48 7.22
C LEU A 82 19.68 8.71 8.02
N GLN A 83 20.84 9.32 8.30
CA GLN A 83 21.89 8.72 9.11
C GLN A 83 21.57 8.74 10.61
N ALA A 84 20.75 9.69 11.06
CA ALA A 84 20.31 9.80 12.45
C ALA A 84 19.17 8.82 12.81
N ILE A 85 18.64 8.03 11.86
CA ILE A 85 17.59 7.06 12.15
C ILE A 85 18.15 6.00 13.12
N PRO A 86 17.56 5.81 14.30
CA PRO A 86 18.04 4.82 15.27
C PRO A 86 17.88 3.40 14.70
N ALA A 87 18.68 2.48 15.20
CA ALA A 87 18.49 1.06 14.89
C ALA A 87 17.09 0.61 15.34
N PRO A 88 16.38 -0.18 14.52
CA PRO A 88 15.06 -0.70 14.88
C PRO A 88 15.19 -1.67 16.07
N LYS A 89 14.14 -1.73 16.89
CA LYS A 89 14.04 -2.76 17.92
C LYS A 89 13.48 -4.03 17.27
N PHE A 90 14.27 -5.08 17.21
CA PHE A 90 13.80 -6.36 16.71
C PHE A 90 12.86 -7.03 17.72
N PRO A 91 11.77 -7.65 17.27
CA PRO A 91 10.96 -8.48 18.13
C PRO A 91 11.75 -9.71 18.61
N SER A 92 11.47 -10.19 19.80
CA SER A 92 11.96 -11.49 20.24
C SER A 92 11.19 -12.57 19.47
N VAL A 93 11.90 -13.44 18.75
CA VAL A 93 11.31 -14.51 17.95
C VAL A 93 11.53 -15.82 18.69
N ASP A 94 10.48 -16.37 19.26
CA ASP A 94 10.45 -17.68 19.91
C ASP A 94 9.53 -18.68 19.17
N HIS A 95 8.99 -18.25 18.04
CA HIS A 95 8.10 -18.99 17.15
C HIS A 95 8.22 -18.48 15.72
N ASP A 96 7.59 -19.15 14.75
CA ASP A 96 7.50 -18.70 13.37
C ASP A 96 6.78 -17.35 13.31
N TRP A 97 7.44 -16.35 12.73
CA TRP A 97 6.88 -14.99 12.65
C TRP A 97 5.93 -14.86 11.46
N SER A 98 4.66 -14.63 11.75
CA SER A 98 3.59 -14.59 10.75
C SER A 98 3.21 -13.16 10.37
N VAL A 99 3.29 -12.84 9.10
CA VAL A 99 2.93 -11.53 8.54
C VAL A 99 1.80 -11.69 7.53
N LEU A 100 0.69 -10.98 7.73
CA LEU A 100 -0.30 -10.79 6.69
C LEU A 100 -0.11 -9.42 6.04
N ILE A 101 0.15 -9.40 4.75
CA ILE A 101 0.24 -8.18 3.95
C ILE A 101 -1.08 -8.02 3.20
N ALA A 102 -1.80 -6.94 3.46
CA ALA A 102 -3.09 -6.65 2.85
C ALA A 102 -3.02 -5.40 1.97
N GLY A 103 -3.55 -5.47 0.77
CA GLY A 103 -3.58 -4.30 -0.12
C GLY A 103 -4.40 -4.53 -1.37
N VAL A 104 -4.20 -3.70 -2.37
CA VAL A 104 -4.98 -3.68 -3.61
C VAL A 104 -4.18 -4.24 -4.77
N GLY A 105 -4.82 -5.02 -5.62
CA GLY A 105 -4.21 -5.60 -6.81
C GLY A 105 -3.58 -4.56 -7.74
N GLY A 106 -2.41 -4.87 -8.27
CA GLY A 106 -1.65 -3.99 -9.15
C GLY A 106 -0.79 -2.93 -8.44
N THR A 107 -0.82 -2.83 -7.11
CA THR A 107 0.01 -1.88 -6.35
C THR A 107 1.35 -2.46 -5.86
N GLY A 108 1.61 -3.74 -6.09
CA GLY A 108 2.88 -4.39 -5.73
C GLY A 108 2.87 -5.12 -4.39
N VAL A 109 1.72 -5.50 -3.85
CA VAL A 109 1.59 -6.26 -2.58
C VAL A 109 2.40 -7.56 -2.61
N VAL A 110 2.29 -8.34 -3.70
CA VAL A 110 3.05 -9.58 -3.91
C VAL A 110 4.58 -9.34 -3.91
N THR A 111 5.01 -8.20 -4.47
CA THR A 111 6.43 -7.83 -4.46
C THR A 111 6.96 -7.62 -3.04
N ILE A 112 6.12 -7.10 -2.13
CA ILE A 112 6.53 -6.93 -0.72
C ILE A 112 6.79 -8.30 -0.08
N GLY A 113 5.88 -9.27 -0.25
CA GLY A 113 6.07 -10.63 0.25
C GLY A 113 7.37 -11.25 -0.25
N ALA A 114 7.64 -11.11 -1.57
CA ALA A 114 8.86 -11.61 -2.18
C ALA A 114 10.14 -10.92 -1.64
N VAL A 115 10.12 -9.59 -1.46
CA VAL A 115 11.26 -8.83 -0.90
C VAL A 115 11.53 -9.26 0.55
N LEU A 116 10.50 -9.37 1.37
CA LEU A 116 10.66 -9.79 2.77
C LEU A 116 11.09 -11.25 2.89
N GLY A 117 10.56 -12.14 2.04
CA GLY A 117 11.00 -13.53 1.96
C GLY A 117 12.48 -13.66 1.55
N MET A 118 12.92 -12.85 0.57
CA MET A 118 14.33 -12.79 0.18
C MET A 118 15.21 -12.23 1.32
N ALA A 119 14.73 -11.21 2.05
CA ALA A 119 15.47 -10.67 3.20
C ALA A 119 15.66 -11.72 4.30
N ALA A 120 14.63 -12.52 4.59
CA ALA A 120 14.73 -13.65 5.53
C ALA A 120 15.77 -14.69 5.06
N HIS A 121 15.74 -15.06 3.78
CA HIS A 121 16.71 -15.97 3.19
C HIS A 121 18.16 -15.45 3.30
N LEU A 122 18.39 -14.16 3.12
CA LEU A 122 19.71 -13.54 3.27
C LEU A 122 20.24 -13.60 4.71
N GLU A 123 19.36 -13.78 5.69
CA GLU A 123 19.71 -14.00 7.10
C GLU A 123 19.79 -15.48 7.48
N ASN A 124 19.78 -16.40 6.50
CA ASN A 124 19.73 -17.86 6.69
C ASN A 124 18.47 -18.32 7.46
N LYS A 125 17.39 -17.57 7.40
CA LYS A 125 16.06 -17.93 7.90
C LYS A 125 15.25 -18.61 6.80
N GLY A 126 14.32 -19.49 7.18
CA GLY A 126 13.30 -19.99 6.27
C GLY A 126 12.28 -18.92 5.95
N ALA A 127 11.70 -18.97 4.76
CA ALA A 127 10.58 -18.11 4.38
C ALA A 127 9.57 -18.88 3.54
N ALA A 128 8.31 -18.84 3.96
CA ALA A 128 7.19 -19.37 3.19
C ALA A 128 6.27 -18.20 2.78
N VAL A 129 6.04 -18.06 1.48
CA VAL A 129 5.19 -17.00 0.93
C VAL A 129 4.01 -17.62 0.19
N PHE A 130 2.80 -17.15 0.48
CA PHE A 130 1.58 -17.58 -0.19
C PHE A 130 0.73 -16.36 -0.55
N ASP A 131 0.50 -16.16 -1.84
CA ASP A 131 -0.23 -15.01 -2.36
C ASP A 131 -1.65 -15.38 -2.75
N MET A 132 -2.62 -14.71 -2.14
CA MET A 132 -4.03 -14.76 -2.51
C MET A 132 -4.36 -13.58 -3.41
N THR A 133 -4.35 -13.81 -4.71
CA THR A 133 -4.75 -12.82 -5.71
C THR A 133 -6.16 -13.10 -6.20
N GLY A 134 -7.01 -12.06 -6.22
CA GLY A 134 -8.34 -12.18 -6.83
C GLY A 134 -8.28 -12.28 -8.35
N VAL A 135 -9.37 -12.76 -8.98
CA VAL A 135 -9.55 -12.77 -10.45
C VAL A 135 -9.70 -11.36 -11.04
N SER A 136 -9.91 -10.34 -10.22
CA SER A 136 -10.00 -8.95 -10.65
C SER A 136 -8.59 -8.42 -10.96
N GLN A 137 -8.34 -8.09 -12.21
CA GLN A 137 -7.01 -7.61 -12.66
C GLN A 137 -6.59 -6.27 -12.03
N LYS A 138 -7.53 -5.50 -11.48
CA LYS A 138 -7.27 -4.21 -10.80
C LYS A 138 -8.23 -4.02 -9.62
N ASN A 139 -7.73 -3.41 -8.56
CA ASN A 139 -8.45 -2.97 -7.36
C ASN A 139 -9.22 -4.07 -6.61
N GLY A 140 -8.98 -5.34 -6.89
CA GLY A 140 -9.37 -6.43 -5.99
C GLY A 140 -8.43 -6.47 -4.78
N ALA A 141 -8.92 -6.88 -3.62
CA ALA A 141 -8.04 -7.11 -2.47
C ALA A 141 -7.05 -8.25 -2.77
N VAL A 142 -5.80 -8.02 -2.41
CA VAL A 142 -4.71 -9.00 -2.51
C VAL A 142 -4.11 -9.18 -1.13
N TYR A 143 -3.89 -10.42 -0.76
CA TYR A 143 -3.26 -10.78 0.50
C TYR A 143 -2.03 -11.61 0.22
N SER A 144 -0.90 -11.24 0.82
CA SER A 144 0.33 -12.04 0.81
C SER A 144 0.59 -12.51 2.24
N HIS A 145 0.60 -13.80 2.43
CA HIS A 145 0.93 -14.45 3.68
C HIS A 145 2.43 -14.74 3.65
N LEU A 146 3.15 -14.30 4.68
CA LEU A 146 4.56 -14.55 4.83
C LEU A 146 4.81 -15.14 6.22
N LYS A 147 5.48 -16.30 6.28
CA LYS A 147 6.06 -16.83 7.51
C LYS A 147 7.57 -16.77 7.42
N ILE A 148 8.19 -16.18 8.44
CA ILE A 148 9.63 -16.15 8.65
C ILE A 148 9.94 -17.18 9.73
N ILE A 149 10.75 -18.17 9.38
CA ILE A 149 10.99 -19.35 10.16
C ILE A 149 12.46 -19.33 10.59
N GLU A 150 12.72 -19.42 11.88
CA GLU A 150 14.09 -19.31 12.40
C GLU A 150 14.95 -20.51 11.93
N ASP A 151 14.38 -21.72 11.94
CA ASP A 151 15.04 -22.92 11.41
C ASP A 151 14.44 -23.30 10.05
N PRO A 152 15.15 -23.11 8.92
CA PRO A 152 14.64 -23.37 7.58
C PRO A 152 14.26 -24.82 7.31
N ASP A 153 14.75 -25.77 8.14
CA ASP A 153 14.43 -27.19 8.01
C ASP A 153 13.07 -27.55 8.65
N THR A 154 12.45 -26.64 9.39
CA THR A 154 11.16 -26.82 10.07
C THR A 154 10.04 -26.11 9.31
N MET A 155 9.75 -26.49 8.07
CA MET A 155 8.71 -25.85 7.27
C MET A 155 7.31 -26.05 7.85
N SER A 156 6.66 -24.92 8.19
CA SER A 156 5.23 -24.86 8.52
C SER A 156 4.39 -24.47 7.29
N SER A 157 3.06 -24.49 7.45
CA SER A 157 2.15 -23.97 6.41
C SER A 157 2.44 -22.49 6.13
N ALA A 158 2.43 -22.09 4.84
CA ALA A 158 2.59 -20.69 4.44
C ALA A 158 1.37 -19.83 4.79
N ASP A 159 0.21 -20.42 5.07
CA ASP A 159 -1.01 -19.71 5.43
C ASP A 159 -0.91 -19.13 6.85
N VAL A 160 -1.36 -17.90 7.01
CA VAL A 160 -1.54 -17.25 8.33
C VAL A 160 -2.97 -17.52 8.76
N GLY A 161 -3.14 -18.35 9.78
CA GLY A 161 -4.43 -18.79 10.28
C GLY A 161 -5.15 -17.77 11.16
N LEU A 162 -6.20 -18.25 11.83
CA LEU A 162 -7.02 -17.43 12.73
C LEU A 162 -6.20 -16.99 13.96
N GLY A 163 -6.05 -15.68 14.19
CA GLY A 163 -5.32 -15.12 15.32
C GLY A 163 -3.81 -15.42 15.30
N GLU A 164 -3.23 -15.79 14.16
CA GLU A 164 -1.83 -16.19 14.08
C GLU A 164 -0.89 -15.05 13.61
N ALA A 165 -1.42 -13.93 13.15
CA ALA A 165 -0.56 -12.85 12.68
C ALA A 165 0.21 -12.19 13.84
N ASP A 166 1.53 -12.05 13.67
CA ASP A 166 2.37 -11.16 14.50
C ASP A 166 2.30 -9.72 13.97
N LEU A 167 2.23 -9.60 12.65
CA LEU A 167 2.08 -8.31 11.96
C LEU A 167 0.96 -8.40 10.91
N LEU A 168 0.00 -7.48 10.97
CA LEU A 168 -0.83 -7.10 9.84
C LEU A 168 -0.24 -5.84 9.20
N LEU A 169 0.34 -5.98 8.00
CA LEU A 169 0.89 -4.88 7.21
C LEU A 169 -0.12 -4.45 6.16
N GLY A 170 -0.90 -3.43 6.47
CA GLY A 170 -1.94 -2.90 5.61
C GLY A 170 -1.41 -1.84 4.64
N CYS A 171 -1.25 -2.17 3.39
CA CYS A 171 -0.91 -1.22 2.33
C CYS A 171 -2.10 -0.38 1.87
N ASP A 172 -3.31 -0.82 2.20
CA ASP A 172 -4.58 -0.12 1.97
C ASP A 172 -5.53 -0.39 3.13
N LEU A 173 -6.22 0.65 3.61
CA LEU A 173 -7.06 0.54 4.80
C LEU A 173 -8.30 -0.33 4.55
N VAL A 174 -8.90 -0.26 3.36
CA VAL A 174 -10.11 -1.04 3.03
C VAL A 174 -9.79 -2.54 2.97
N ALA A 175 -8.66 -2.91 2.37
CA ALA A 175 -8.21 -4.30 2.34
C ALA A 175 -7.87 -4.82 3.74
N SER A 176 -7.37 -3.95 4.62
CA SER A 176 -6.95 -4.32 5.98
C SER A 176 -8.11 -4.59 6.93
N VAL A 177 -9.28 -3.99 6.70
CA VAL A 177 -10.50 -4.24 7.50
C VAL A 177 -11.37 -5.38 6.96
N ALA A 178 -11.01 -5.96 5.84
CA ALA A 178 -11.77 -7.06 5.27
C ALA A 178 -11.71 -8.31 6.19
N PRO A 179 -12.76 -9.14 6.20
CA PRO A 179 -12.84 -10.31 7.09
C PRO A 179 -11.64 -11.25 6.98
N VAL A 180 -11.05 -11.38 5.79
CA VAL A 180 -9.84 -12.19 5.54
C VAL A 180 -8.63 -11.67 6.32
N ALA A 181 -8.47 -10.35 6.43
CA ALA A 181 -7.39 -9.75 7.19
C ALA A 181 -7.69 -9.76 8.70
N VAL A 182 -8.86 -9.29 9.09
CA VAL A 182 -9.24 -9.14 10.51
C VAL A 182 -9.23 -10.47 11.26
N ARG A 183 -9.63 -11.58 10.61
CA ARG A 183 -9.61 -12.91 11.24
C ARG A 183 -8.23 -13.38 11.70
N THR A 184 -7.15 -12.82 11.14
CA THR A 184 -5.79 -13.21 11.51
C THR A 184 -5.25 -12.48 12.74
N ILE A 185 -5.99 -11.46 13.21
CA ILE A 185 -5.61 -10.64 14.37
C ILE A 185 -5.88 -11.38 15.66
N ASP A 186 -4.86 -11.43 16.52
CA ASP A 186 -4.99 -11.71 17.97
C ASP A 186 -4.74 -10.39 18.72
N PRO A 187 -5.71 -9.94 19.57
CA PRO A 187 -5.58 -8.68 20.31
C PRO A 187 -4.36 -8.59 21.24
N ASN A 188 -3.82 -9.73 21.66
CA ASN A 188 -2.68 -9.79 22.58
C ASN A 188 -1.32 -9.91 21.88
N ARG A 189 -1.34 -10.20 20.57
CA ARG A 189 -0.12 -10.53 19.81
C ARG A 189 0.07 -9.62 18.60
N THR A 190 -0.98 -9.43 17.80
CA THR A 190 -0.85 -8.81 16.48
C THR A 190 -0.58 -7.31 16.57
N ARG A 191 0.54 -6.89 16.00
CA ARG A 191 0.76 -5.48 15.66
C ARG A 191 0.10 -5.17 14.33
N VAL A 192 -0.62 -4.06 14.25
CA VAL A 192 -1.23 -3.57 13.00
C VAL A 192 -0.52 -2.31 12.57
N VAL A 193 0.03 -2.33 11.36
CA VAL A 193 0.65 -1.16 10.72
C VAL A 193 -0.08 -0.91 9.41
N VAL A 194 -0.77 0.23 9.28
CA VAL A 194 -1.69 0.46 8.17
C VAL A 194 -1.49 1.82 7.50
N ASN A 195 -1.54 1.80 6.18
CA ASN A 195 -1.63 3.00 5.35
C ASN A 195 -3.07 3.52 5.37
N GLU A 196 -3.26 4.78 5.71
CA GLU A 196 -4.57 5.44 5.81
C GLU A 196 -5.27 5.64 4.46
N THR A 197 -4.62 5.31 3.36
CA THR A 197 -5.19 5.48 2.02
C THR A 197 -6.39 4.58 1.82
N LEU A 198 -7.45 5.19 1.29
CA LEU A 198 -8.70 4.54 0.93
C LEU A 198 -8.74 4.35 -0.58
N THR A 199 -8.61 3.13 -1.04
CA THR A 199 -8.80 2.85 -2.47
C THR A 199 -10.29 2.64 -2.77
N ALA A 200 -10.79 3.29 -3.82
CA ALA A 200 -12.16 3.12 -4.26
C ALA A 200 -12.42 1.65 -4.61
N THR A 201 -13.38 1.05 -3.94
CA THR A 201 -13.78 -0.35 -4.14
C THR A 201 -14.70 -0.49 -5.36
N PRO A 202 -14.91 -1.71 -5.89
CA PRO A 202 -15.89 -1.95 -6.95
C PRO A 202 -17.30 -1.47 -6.60
N GLN A 203 -17.70 -1.48 -5.32
CA GLN A 203 -18.99 -0.95 -4.87
C GLN A 203 -19.14 0.55 -5.12
N PHE A 204 -18.05 1.29 -5.19
CA PHE A 204 -18.07 2.71 -5.56
C PHE A 204 -18.61 2.94 -6.98
N GLN A 205 -18.46 1.96 -7.89
CA GLN A 205 -18.99 2.06 -9.25
C GLN A 205 -20.52 2.04 -9.27
N SER A 206 -21.14 1.22 -8.41
CA SER A 206 -22.61 1.13 -8.28
C SER A 206 -23.17 2.15 -7.28
N SER A 207 -22.36 2.70 -6.39
CA SER A 207 -22.74 3.67 -5.36
C SER A 207 -21.82 4.89 -5.39
N PRO A 208 -21.93 5.79 -6.38
CA PRO A 208 -21.00 6.89 -6.61
C PRO A 208 -20.86 7.88 -5.43
N ASN A 209 -21.86 7.91 -4.55
CA ASN A 209 -21.88 8.76 -3.35
C ASN A 209 -21.44 8.02 -2.09
N MET A 210 -20.99 6.76 -2.22
CA MET A 210 -20.50 5.99 -1.09
C MET A 210 -19.39 6.77 -0.37
N ASN A 211 -19.55 6.96 0.92
CA ASN A 211 -18.54 7.54 1.77
C ASN A 211 -17.79 6.41 2.49
N LEU A 212 -16.51 6.26 2.16
CA LEU A 212 -15.62 5.40 2.92
C LEU A 212 -15.11 6.23 4.11
N GLU A 213 -15.75 6.06 5.25
CA GLU A 213 -15.35 6.76 6.48
C GLU A 213 -14.09 6.11 7.06
N GLY A 214 -12.92 6.55 6.59
CA GLY A 214 -11.62 6.00 7.00
C GLY A 214 -11.42 5.99 8.52
N GLY A 215 -11.95 6.99 9.22
CA GLY A 215 -11.92 7.03 10.68
C GLY A 215 -12.69 5.88 11.34
N LEU A 216 -13.84 5.47 10.79
CA LEU A 216 -14.60 4.31 11.29
C LEU A 216 -13.89 3.00 10.97
N LEU A 217 -13.27 2.88 9.80
CA LEU A 217 -12.50 1.69 9.43
C LEU A 217 -11.29 1.53 10.35
N LEU A 218 -10.55 2.60 10.61
CA LEU A 218 -9.41 2.59 11.52
C LEU A 218 -9.85 2.25 12.95
N LYS A 219 -10.97 2.81 13.41
CA LYS A 219 -11.54 2.47 14.70
C LYS A 219 -11.92 1.00 14.77
N GLY A 220 -12.50 0.42 13.72
CA GLY A 220 -12.79 -1.01 13.64
C GLY A 220 -11.53 -1.89 13.82
N LEU A 221 -10.38 -1.51 13.24
CA LEU A 221 -9.11 -2.20 13.50
C LEU A 221 -8.68 -2.06 14.97
N GLN A 222 -8.80 -0.86 15.54
CA GLN A 222 -8.45 -0.60 16.94
C GLN A 222 -9.32 -1.39 17.92
N ASP A 223 -10.60 -1.56 17.60
CA ASP A 223 -11.53 -2.35 18.42
C ASP A 223 -11.20 -3.85 18.39
N HIS A 224 -10.62 -4.35 17.28
CA HIS A 224 -10.21 -5.75 17.14
C HIS A 224 -8.84 -6.05 17.73
N SER A 225 -7.87 -5.16 17.58
CA SER A 225 -6.46 -5.39 17.96
C SER A 225 -6.03 -4.64 19.22
N GLY A 226 -6.88 -3.75 19.75
CA GLY A 226 -6.49 -2.80 20.79
C GLY A 226 -5.81 -1.54 20.24
N VAL A 227 -6.14 -0.39 20.83
CA VAL A 227 -5.69 0.94 20.35
C VAL A 227 -4.17 1.06 20.27
N ASN A 228 -3.45 0.49 21.24
CA ASN A 228 -1.99 0.59 21.30
C ASN A 228 -1.26 -0.34 20.31
N GLN A 229 -1.97 -1.25 19.66
CA GLN A 229 -1.40 -2.17 18.68
C GLN A 229 -1.50 -1.64 17.25
N VAL A 230 -2.29 -0.59 17.02
CA VAL A 230 -2.51 -0.01 15.68
C VAL A 230 -1.67 1.24 15.49
N SER A 231 -0.81 1.20 14.48
CA SER A 231 -0.05 2.36 13.98
C SER A 231 -0.52 2.68 12.57
N SER A 232 -1.02 3.89 12.35
CA SER A 232 -1.46 4.34 11.02
C SER A 232 -0.57 5.45 10.50
N VAL A 233 -0.41 5.53 9.18
CA VAL A 233 0.38 6.56 8.50
C VAL A 233 -0.17 6.83 7.11
N ALA A 234 -0.17 8.10 6.69
CA ALA A 234 -0.60 8.50 5.35
C ALA A 234 0.51 8.23 4.30
N ALA A 235 0.96 6.95 4.20
CA ALA A 235 2.13 6.55 3.42
C ALA A 235 2.05 6.96 1.95
N THR A 236 0.88 6.79 1.31
CA THR A 236 0.70 7.17 -0.10
C THR A 236 0.86 8.67 -0.31
N ARG A 237 0.33 9.50 0.60
CA ARG A 237 0.48 10.95 0.52
C ARG A 237 1.94 11.36 0.71
N ILE A 238 2.63 10.79 1.69
CA ILE A 238 4.04 11.06 1.97
C ILE A 238 4.90 10.61 0.79
N ALA A 239 4.72 9.38 0.29
CA ALA A 239 5.44 8.87 -0.86
C ALA A 239 5.24 9.78 -2.08
N LEU A 240 4.00 10.15 -2.40
CA LEU A 240 3.71 11.04 -3.52
C LEU A 240 4.40 12.41 -3.37
N SER A 241 4.39 13.00 -2.18
CA SER A 241 5.00 14.31 -1.91
C SER A 241 6.53 14.29 -2.03
N LEU A 242 7.17 13.22 -1.55
CA LEU A 242 8.63 13.15 -1.44
C LEU A 242 9.30 12.44 -2.62
N THR A 243 8.61 11.50 -3.26
CA THR A 243 9.17 10.72 -4.37
C THR A 243 8.51 11.00 -5.72
N GLY A 244 7.41 11.75 -5.72
CA GLY A 244 6.65 12.07 -6.93
C GLY A 244 5.84 10.90 -7.51
N ASP A 245 5.79 9.76 -6.81
CA ASP A 245 5.05 8.58 -7.27
C ASP A 245 4.46 7.82 -6.07
N THR A 246 3.25 7.29 -6.23
CA THR A 246 2.58 6.50 -5.19
C THR A 246 3.12 5.08 -5.08
N ILE A 247 3.86 4.60 -6.09
CA ILE A 247 4.40 3.23 -6.14
C ILE A 247 5.38 2.95 -4.99
N GLY A 248 6.02 3.99 -4.45
CA GLY A 248 6.91 3.90 -3.28
C GLY A 248 6.19 3.67 -1.95
N ALA A 249 4.87 3.84 -1.89
CA ALA A 249 4.13 3.75 -0.64
C ALA A 249 4.27 2.39 0.05
N ASN A 250 4.27 1.31 -0.72
CA ASN A 250 4.38 -0.03 -0.16
C ASN A 250 5.77 -0.31 0.42
N THR A 251 6.82 0.13 -0.26
CA THR A 251 8.20 0.01 0.25
C THR A 251 8.42 0.93 1.46
N PHE A 252 7.80 2.10 1.48
CA PHE A 252 7.73 2.97 2.65
C PHE A 252 7.09 2.25 3.84
N MET A 253 5.97 1.53 3.63
CA MET A 253 5.29 0.76 4.67
C MET A 253 6.17 -0.35 5.27
N ILE A 254 7.00 -1.02 4.46
CA ILE A 254 8.01 -1.97 4.98
C ILE A 254 8.95 -1.24 5.96
N GLY A 255 9.51 -0.11 5.55
CA GLY A 255 10.43 0.67 6.39
C GLY A 255 9.78 1.14 7.69
N TYR A 256 8.54 1.62 7.60
CA TYR A 256 7.77 2.07 8.76
C TYR A 256 7.50 0.92 9.74
N ALA A 257 7.04 -0.23 9.25
CA ALA A 257 6.76 -1.40 10.07
C ALA A 257 8.02 -1.98 10.71
N LEU A 258 9.12 -2.06 9.95
CA LEU A 258 10.42 -2.54 10.46
C LEU A 258 10.94 -1.64 11.59
N GLN A 259 10.89 -0.32 11.42
CA GLN A 259 11.36 0.62 12.42
C GLN A 259 10.55 0.57 13.72
N LEU A 260 9.24 0.26 13.61
CA LEU A 260 8.37 0.02 14.76
C LEU A 260 8.60 -1.33 15.44
N GLY A 261 9.48 -2.18 14.91
CA GLY A 261 9.73 -3.52 15.45
C GLY A 261 8.65 -4.55 15.06
N GLY A 262 8.01 -4.37 13.91
CA GLY A 262 7.03 -5.32 13.36
C GLY A 262 7.61 -6.45 12.55
N LEU A 263 8.92 -6.41 12.24
CA LEU A 263 9.60 -7.40 11.41
C LEU A 263 10.90 -7.86 12.07
N PRO A 264 11.18 -9.18 12.15
CA PRO A 264 12.41 -9.75 12.71
C PRO A 264 13.52 -9.84 11.64
N LEU A 265 13.73 -8.74 10.90
CA LEU A 265 14.67 -8.64 9.79
C LEU A 265 15.56 -7.41 9.96
N SER A 266 16.82 -7.50 9.56
CA SER A 266 17.75 -6.37 9.60
C SER A 266 17.46 -5.37 8.47
N VAL A 267 17.91 -4.14 8.67
CA VAL A 267 17.83 -3.08 7.65
C VAL A 267 18.62 -3.48 6.42
N GLU A 268 19.80 -4.04 6.64
CA GLU A 268 20.76 -4.45 5.63
C GLU A 268 20.19 -5.56 4.73
N SER A 269 19.51 -6.56 5.33
CA SER A 269 18.91 -7.66 4.57
C SER A 269 17.75 -7.17 3.70
N VAL A 270 16.92 -6.25 4.20
CA VAL A 270 15.80 -5.67 3.43
C VAL A 270 16.32 -4.79 2.29
N GLU A 271 17.30 -3.91 2.54
CA GLU A 271 17.90 -3.09 1.48
C GLU A 271 18.56 -3.99 0.41
N ARG A 272 19.26 -5.04 0.82
CA ARG A 272 19.86 -5.99 -0.11
C ARG A 272 18.82 -6.78 -0.92
N ALA A 273 17.71 -7.14 -0.32
CA ALA A 273 16.60 -7.78 -1.03
C ALA A 273 15.96 -6.85 -2.07
N ILE A 274 15.82 -5.56 -1.76
CA ILE A 274 15.37 -4.53 -2.71
C ILE A 274 16.36 -4.42 -3.89
N GLU A 275 17.65 -4.44 -3.63
CA GLU A 275 18.67 -4.43 -4.69
C GLU A 275 18.55 -5.66 -5.59
N LEU A 276 18.40 -6.85 -5.03
CA LEU A 276 18.27 -8.10 -5.76
C LEU A 276 16.97 -8.16 -6.60
N ASN A 277 15.90 -7.54 -6.12
CA ASN A 277 14.66 -7.40 -6.89
C ASN A 277 14.87 -6.58 -8.19
N GLY A 278 15.85 -5.69 -8.24
CA GLY A 278 16.32 -5.02 -9.45
C GLY A 278 15.38 -3.96 -10.04
N VAL A 279 14.20 -3.72 -9.45
CA VAL A 279 13.21 -2.77 -9.97
C VAL A 279 13.31 -1.44 -9.22
N ALA A 280 13.62 -0.36 -9.94
CA ALA A 280 13.70 1.00 -9.41
C ALA A 280 14.46 1.08 -8.06
N VAL A 281 15.61 0.42 -7.99
CA VAL A 281 16.35 0.11 -6.75
C VAL A 281 16.55 1.34 -5.86
N GLN A 282 17.15 2.40 -6.39
CA GLN A 282 17.43 3.62 -5.60
C GLN A 282 16.16 4.30 -5.09
N PHE A 283 15.10 4.28 -5.90
CA PHE A 283 13.80 4.80 -5.52
C PHE A 283 13.20 4.01 -4.34
N ASN A 284 13.24 2.68 -4.42
CA ASN A 284 12.68 1.81 -3.38
C ASN A 284 13.50 1.86 -2.09
N ILE A 285 14.83 1.90 -2.17
CA ILE A 285 15.69 2.09 -0.98
C ILE A 285 15.38 3.45 -0.32
N HIS A 286 15.22 4.51 -1.12
CA HIS A 286 14.86 5.81 -0.59
C HIS A 286 13.50 5.79 0.10
N ALA A 287 12.47 5.21 -0.54
CA ALA A 287 11.13 5.07 0.05
C ALA A 287 11.16 4.24 1.36
N PHE A 288 11.92 3.16 1.40
CA PHE A 288 12.13 2.36 2.61
C PHE A 288 12.73 3.18 3.76
N ARG A 289 13.79 3.95 3.48
CA ARG A 289 14.45 4.82 4.47
C ARG A 289 13.52 5.93 4.96
N LEU A 290 12.71 6.52 4.07
CA LEU A 290 11.68 7.50 4.44
C LEU A 290 10.63 6.89 5.37
N GLY A 291 10.22 5.64 5.15
CA GLY A 291 9.33 4.93 6.06
C GLY A 291 9.93 4.76 7.45
N ARG A 292 11.20 4.40 7.53
CA ARG A 292 11.93 4.33 8.81
C ARG A 292 12.04 5.69 9.49
N LEU A 293 12.32 6.74 8.73
CA LEU A 293 12.38 8.11 9.25
C LEU A 293 11.02 8.54 9.82
N ALA A 294 9.93 8.31 9.08
CA ALA A 294 8.57 8.62 9.53
C ALA A 294 8.21 7.95 10.86
N ALA A 295 8.65 6.71 11.06
CA ALA A 295 8.38 5.97 12.30
C ALA A 295 9.22 6.44 13.48
N SER A 296 10.44 6.93 13.25
CA SER A 296 11.36 7.39 14.29
C SER A 296 11.24 8.88 14.59
N ASN A 297 10.89 9.69 13.60
CA ASN A 297 10.76 11.14 13.69
C ASN A 297 9.65 11.64 12.75
N PRO A 298 8.37 11.55 13.19
CA PRO A 298 7.23 11.93 12.36
C PRO A 298 7.24 13.41 11.92
N ASP A 299 7.84 14.28 12.70
CA ASP A 299 7.89 15.72 12.45
C ASP A 299 8.96 16.11 11.40
N ALA A 300 9.76 15.16 10.96
CA ALA A 300 10.79 15.39 9.94
C ALA A 300 10.27 15.30 8.49
N LEU A 301 9.02 14.88 8.28
CA LEU A 301 8.38 14.68 6.97
C LEU A 301 7.03 15.46 6.85
#